data_dedd06a503b8611da12443bb619839a6
#
_entry.id   dedd06a503b8611da12443bb619839a6
#
_cell.length_a   1.000
_cell.length_b   1.000
_cell.length_c   1.000
_cell.angle_alpha   90.00
_cell.angle_beta   90.00
_cell.angle_gamma   90.00
#
_symmetry.space_group_name_H-M   'P 1'
#
loop_
_entity.id
_entity.type
_entity.pdbx_description
1 polymer ?
#
loop_
_entity_poly.entity_id
_entity_poly.type
_entity_poly.pdbx_seq_one_letter_code
_entity_poly.pdbx_strand_id
1 'polypeptide(L)'
;MYKHRCLLTSLRTGKSPTVYVESLDALGYFYQVLNHHLKELQYYPPHVNKPENRLFAQYHKEYMPDMKTHIIQEIENEDPNLRLVLATKAMGMGLNAPHIRRIIHCRPPTTLEKYAQEIGRAGRDGARTKAVLHYNNSDIATCKNRKGLSSAMAEFCKNTTSCLRVELVKYFGFDNVMFNGPAAGYCSNCAGTVKETYL
;
A
#
# COMPACT_ATOMS: atom_id res chain seq x y z
N MET A 1 1.00 8.03 15.29
CA MET A 1 2.23 8.77 14.94
C MET A 1 3.08 8.06 13.87
N TYR A 2 3.30 6.74 13.90
CA TYR A 2 4.17 6.03 12.95
C TYR A 2 3.65 5.89 11.51
N LYS A 3 2.35 5.65 11.32
CA LYS A 3 1.75 5.54 9.97
C LYS A 3 2.00 6.79 9.12
N HIS A 4 1.99 7.98 9.75
CA HIS A 4 2.29 9.25 9.06
C HIS A 4 3.74 9.34 8.58
N ARG A 5 4.71 8.87 9.39
CA ARG A 5 6.13 8.85 9.00
C ARG A 5 6.37 8.00 7.76
N CYS A 6 5.71 6.84 7.67
CA CYS A 6 5.82 5.96 6.52
C CYS A 6 5.33 6.65 5.23
N LEU A 7 4.20 7.35 5.29
CA LEU A 7 3.65 8.10 4.16
C LEU A 7 4.58 9.24 3.72
N LEU A 8 5.10 10.03 4.67
CA LEU A 8 6.04 11.12 4.39
C LEU A 8 7.36 10.61 3.78
N THR A 9 7.86 9.48 4.27
CA THR A 9 9.06 8.84 3.69
C THR A 9 8.79 8.37 2.26
N SER A 10 7.60 7.87 1.98
CA SER A 10 7.21 7.43 0.64
C SER A 10 7.24 8.55 -0.39
N LEU A 11 6.88 9.77 -0.01
CA LEU A 11 6.93 10.94 -0.90
C LEU A 11 8.36 11.34 -1.31
N ARG A 12 9.38 10.94 -0.53
CA ARG A 12 10.79 11.25 -0.81
C ARG A 12 11.45 10.27 -1.79
N THR A 13 10.90 9.09 -2.00
CA THR A 13 11.57 8.02 -2.76
C THR A 13 11.47 8.15 -4.27
N GLY A 14 10.74 9.11 -4.80
CA GLY A 14 10.57 9.32 -6.24
C GLY A 14 9.77 8.24 -6.99
N LYS A 15 9.25 7.25 -6.29
CA LYS A 15 8.40 6.16 -6.83
C LYS A 15 6.99 6.33 -6.33
N SER A 16 5.99 6.00 -7.13
CA SER A 16 4.56 6.17 -6.79
C SER A 16 4.06 5.01 -5.90
N PRO A 17 4.12 5.10 -4.57
CA PRO A 17 3.53 4.09 -3.70
C PRO A 17 2.01 4.26 -3.67
N THR A 18 1.30 3.16 -3.59
CA THR A 18 -0.15 3.16 -3.35
C THR A 18 -0.44 2.76 -1.92
N VAL A 19 -1.21 3.56 -1.20
CA VAL A 19 -1.62 3.27 0.17
C VAL A 19 -3.07 2.83 0.18
N TYR A 20 -3.33 1.62 0.68
CA TYR A 20 -4.68 1.14 0.89
C TYR A 20 -5.16 1.48 2.28
N VAL A 21 -6.33 2.11 2.37
CA VAL A 21 -7.02 2.42 3.61
C VAL A 21 -8.38 1.73 3.65
N GLU A 22 -8.86 1.43 4.83
CA GLU A 22 -10.07 0.62 5.01
C GLU A 22 -11.36 1.39 4.70
N SER A 23 -11.39 2.70 4.99
CA SER A 23 -12.58 3.55 4.89
C SER A 23 -12.27 4.91 4.28
N LEU A 24 -13.31 5.61 3.84
CA LEU A 24 -13.21 7.00 3.37
C LEU A 24 -12.75 7.94 4.46
N ASP A 25 -13.18 7.72 5.72
CA ASP A 25 -12.77 8.52 6.86
C ASP A 25 -11.26 8.42 7.10
N ALA A 26 -10.70 7.19 7.05
CA ALA A 26 -9.27 6.98 7.16
C ALA A 26 -8.49 7.63 6.02
N LEU A 27 -9.03 7.57 4.80
CA LEU A 27 -8.46 8.23 3.63
C LEU A 27 -8.45 9.74 3.83
N GLY A 28 -9.59 10.33 4.22
CA GLY A 28 -9.71 11.76 4.49
C GLY A 28 -8.75 12.22 5.59
N TYR A 29 -8.63 11.44 6.67
CA TYR A 29 -7.68 11.71 7.74
C TYR A 29 -6.24 11.75 7.25
N PHE A 30 -5.78 10.73 6.51
CA PHE A 30 -4.41 10.71 5.96
C PHE A 30 -4.17 11.84 4.97
N TYR A 31 -5.16 12.17 4.16
CA TYR A 31 -5.08 13.27 3.22
C TYR A 31 -4.86 14.62 3.94
N GLN A 32 -5.66 14.89 4.98
CA GLN A 32 -5.52 16.10 5.80
C GLN A 32 -4.17 16.16 6.52
N VAL A 33 -3.71 15.04 7.06
CA VAL A 33 -2.40 14.95 7.71
C VAL A 33 -1.27 15.30 6.75
N LEU A 34 -1.30 14.76 5.53
CA LEU A 34 -0.31 15.08 4.51
C LEU A 34 -0.35 16.55 4.10
N ASN A 35 -1.56 17.06 3.88
CA ASN A 35 -1.78 18.47 3.54
C ASN A 35 -1.21 19.41 4.62
N HIS A 36 -1.48 19.10 5.89
CA HIS A 36 -0.99 19.88 7.02
C HIS A 36 0.54 19.84 7.16
N HIS A 37 1.17 18.67 6.95
CA HIS A 37 2.61 18.51 7.13
C HIS A 37 3.43 19.02 5.96
N LEU A 38 2.93 18.90 4.74
CA LEU A 38 3.68 19.27 3.54
C LEU A 38 3.52 20.74 3.17
N LYS A 39 2.37 21.33 3.49
CA LYS A 39 2.06 22.73 3.11
C LYS A 39 2.38 22.98 1.62
N GLU A 40 3.21 23.96 1.31
CA GLU A 40 3.61 24.29 -0.06
C GLU A 40 4.44 23.19 -0.74
N LEU A 41 5.13 22.35 0.02
CA LEU A 41 5.92 21.23 -0.49
C LEU A 41 5.07 20.09 -1.09
N GLN A 42 3.75 20.20 -1.02
CA GLN A 42 2.84 19.23 -1.61
C GLN A 42 2.67 19.38 -3.13
N TYR A 43 3.18 20.46 -3.74
CA TYR A 43 3.04 20.74 -5.16
C TYR A 43 4.36 20.65 -5.92
N TYR A 44 4.27 20.25 -7.19
CA TYR A 44 5.40 20.28 -8.11
C TYR A 44 4.92 20.76 -9.51
N PRO A 45 5.55 21.82 -10.11
CA PRO A 45 6.60 22.62 -9.49
C PRO A 45 6.11 23.41 -8.27
N PRO A 46 7.02 23.79 -7.35
CA PRO A 46 6.67 24.60 -6.18
C PRO A 46 5.91 25.88 -6.57
N HIS A 47 5.00 26.32 -5.71
CA HIS A 47 4.17 27.53 -5.88
C HIS A 47 3.08 27.46 -6.96
N VAL A 48 2.92 26.32 -7.66
CA VAL A 48 1.81 26.11 -8.60
C VAL A 48 0.74 25.29 -7.90
N ASN A 49 -0.10 25.95 -7.12
CA ASN A 49 -1.11 25.33 -6.24
C ASN A 49 -2.34 24.83 -7.02
N LYS A 50 -2.13 24.02 -8.04
CA LYS A 50 -3.19 23.35 -8.80
C LYS A 50 -3.37 21.91 -8.32
N PRO A 51 -4.60 21.38 -8.26
CA PRO A 51 -4.85 19.99 -7.83
C PRO A 51 -4.02 18.95 -8.61
N GLU A 52 -3.83 19.17 -9.91
CA GLU A 52 -3.09 18.29 -10.82
C GLU A 52 -1.59 18.24 -10.51
N ASN A 53 -1.05 19.29 -9.89
CA ASN A 53 0.36 19.40 -9.53
C ASN A 53 0.68 18.86 -8.13
N ARG A 54 -0.31 18.27 -7.46
CA ARG A 54 -0.11 17.73 -6.12
C ARG A 54 0.64 16.41 -6.15
N LEU A 55 1.63 16.25 -5.26
CA LEU A 55 2.45 15.05 -5.13
C LEU A 55 1.69 13.86 -4.53
N PHE A 56 0.52 14.07 -3.98
CA PHE A 56 -0.35 13.00 -3.48
C PHE A 56 -1.81 13.25 -3.85
N ALA A 57 -2.53 12.17 -4.07
CA ALA A 57 -3.95 12.21 -4.42
C ALA A 57 -4.75 11.19 -3.62
N GLN A 58 -6.07 11.37 -3.60
CA GLN A 58 -7.02 10.39 -3.10
C GLN A 58 -7.73 9.70 -4.25
N TYR A 59 -8.05 8.41 -4.09
CA TYR A 59 -8.77 7.64 -5.09
C TYR A 59 -9.83 6.76 -4.42
N HIS A 60 -11.10 7.10 -4.64
CA HIS A 60 -12.23 6.33 -4.13
C HIS A 60 -13.41 6.36 -5.11
N LYS A 61 -14.43 5.54 -4.85
CA LYS A 61 -15.56 5.37 -5.78
C LYS A 61 -16.22 6.71 -6.15
N GLU A 62 -16.46 7.53 -5.16
CA GLU A 62 -17.18 8.82 -5.29
C GLU A 62 -16.28 9.99 -5.71
N TYR A 63 -15.00 9.76 -6.03
CA TYR A 63 -14.11 10.84 -6.46
C TYR A 63 -14.43 11.29 -7.88
N MET A 64 -14.14 12.56 -8.19
CA MET A 64 -14.47 13.19 -9.48
C MET A 64 -13.88 12.41 -10.65
N PRO A 65 -14.66 12.14 -11.73
CA PRO A 65 -14.20 11.32 -12.85
C PRO A 65 -12.92 11.85 -13.52
N ASP A 66 -12.84 13.16 -13.75
CA ASP A 66 -11.68 13.80 -14.39
C ASP A 66 -10.41 13.62 -13.56
N MET A 67 -10.52 13.78 -12.23
CA MET A 67 -9.40 13.56 -11.33
C MET A 67 -8.99 12.08 -11.26
N LYS A 68 -9.94 11.14 -11.35
CA LYS A 68 -9.61 9.72 -11.45
C LYS A 68 -8.82 9.42 -12.73
N THR A 69 -9.24 9.98 -13.84
CA THR A 69 -8.55 9.83 -15.13
C THR A 69 -7.13 10.40 -15.05
N HIS A 70 -6.97 11.60 -14.51
CA HIS A 70 -5.66 12.21 -14.29
C HIS A 70 -4.75 11.35 -13.39
N ILE A 71 -5.27 10.85 -12.26
CA ILE A 71 -4.51 9.98 -11.36
C ILE A 71 -4.05 8.70 -12.07
N ILE A 72 -4.91 8.10 -12.88
CA ILE A 72 -4.57 6.89 -13.65
C ILE A 72 -3.44 7.20 -14.63
N GLN A 73 -3.56 8.27 -15.42
CA GLN A 73 -2.53 8.71 -16.36
C GLN A 73 -1.20 8.98 -15.66
N GLU A 74 -1.22 9.65 -14.51
CA GLU A 74 -0.02 9.89 -13.71
C GLU A 74 0.64 8.60 -13.20
N ILE A 75 -0.15 7.62 -12.76
CA ILE A 75 0.39 6.34 -12.28
C ILE A 75 0.99 5.50 -13.42
N GLU A 76 0.44 5.61 -14.62
CA GLU A 76 0.91 4.92 -15.83
C GLU A 76 2.12 5.59 -16.47
N ASN A 77 2.41 6.84 -16.12
CA ASN A 77 3.56 7.59 -16.59
C ASN A 77 4.88 6.99 -16.03
N GLU A 78 5.94 7.00 -16.83
CA GLU A 78 7.29 6.56 -16.42
C GLU A 78 7.92 7.49 -15.39
N ASP A 79 7.68 8.80 -15.50
CA ASP A 79 8.14 9.83 -14.56
C ASP A 79 6.97 10.66 -14.02
N PRO A 80 6.17 10.13 -13.10
CA PRO A 80 4.99 10.80 -12.58
C PRO A 80 5.37 11.90 -11.60
N ASN A 81 4.64 13.00 -11.62
CA ASN A 81 4.65 13.98 -10.54
C ASN A 81 4.00 13.40 -9.28
N LEU A 82 2.96 12.61 -9.46
CA LEU A 82 2.24 11.97 -8.38
C LEU A 82 3.11 10.91 -7.66
N ARG A 83 3.37 11.11 -6.38
CA ARG A 83 4.26 10.27 -5.57
C ARG A 83 3.52 9.30 -4.65
N LEU A 84 2.26 9.60 -4.34
CA LEU A 84 1.48 8.83 -3.40
C LEU A 84 0.00 8.87 -3.76
N VAL A 85 -0.63 7.71 -3.79
CA VAL A 85 -2.08 7.60 -3.93
C VAL A 85 -2.68 6.97 -2.68
N LEU A 86 -3.54 7.71 -2.02
CA LEU A 86 -4.39 7.21 -0.96
C LEU A 86 -5.63 6.60 -1.60
N ALA A 87 -5.79 5.29 -1.51
CA ALA A 87 -6.87 4.60 -2.22
C ALA A 87 -7.72 3.74 -1.30
N THR A 88 -9.01 3.71 -1.56
CA THR A 88 -9.89 2.65 -1.07
C THR A 88 -9.93 1.47 -2.05
N LYS A 89 -10.72 0.45 -1.77
CA LYS A 89 -10.90 -0.73 -2.64
C LYS A 89 -11.27 -0.38 -4.10
N ALA A 90 -11.78 0.84 -4.33
CA ALA A 90 -12.20 1.30 -5.68
C ALA A 90 -11.04 1.34 -6.70
N MET A 91 -9.80 1.47 -6.27
CA MET A 91 -8.63 1.43 -7.15
C MET A 91 -8.36 0.01 -7.70
N GLY A 92 -9.17 -0.97 -7.28
CA GLY A 92 -8.99 -2.39 -7.55
C GLY A 92 -9.27 -2.85 -8.96
N MET A 93 -10.03 -2.13 -9.79
CA MET A 93 -10.48 -2.63 -11.09
C MET A 93 -9.82 -1.88 -12.25
N GLY A 94 -9.12 -2.61 -13.12
CA GLY A 94 -8.68 -2.10 -14.42
C GLY A 94 -7.38 -1.29 -14.47
N LEU A 95 -6.70 -1.06 -13.34
CA LEU A 95 -5.46 -0.29 -13.33
C LEU A 95 -4.27 -1.13 -13.83
N ASN A 96 -3.65 -0.71 -14.91
CA ASN A 96 -2.37 -1.24 -15.36
C ASN A 96 -1.26 -0.23 -15.04
N ALA A 97 -0.69 -0.33 -13.86
CA ALA A 97 0.32 0.59 -13.37
C ALA A 97 1.66 -0.14 -13.14
N PRO A 98 2.48 -0.31 -14.18
CA PRO A 98 3.72 -1.07 -14.09
C PRO A 98 4.74 -0.42 -13.15
N HIS A 99 4.66 0.89 -12.97
CA HIS A 99 5.65 1.68 -12.21
C HIS A 99 5.37 1.77 -10.70
N ILE A 100 4.32 1.14 -10.18
CA ILE A 100 4.11 1.05 -8.73
C ILE A 100 5.24 0.21 -8.10
N ARG A 101 6.00 0.80 -7.19
CA ARG A 101 7.13 0.15 -6.49
C ARG A 101 6.84 -0.19 -5.05
N ARG A 102 5.79 0.37 -4.46
CA ARG A 102 5.44 0.13 -3.07
C ARG A 102 3.94 0.14 -2.88
N ILE A 103 3.43 -0.86 -2.17
CA ILE A 103 2.06 -0.91 -1.69
C ILE A 103 2.10 -0.96 -0.17
N ILE A 104 1.34 -0.08 0.47
CA ILE A 104 1.30 0.05 1.92
C ILE A 104 -0.13 -0.13 2.38
N HIS A 105 -0.36 -1.15 3.19
CA HIS A 105 -1.62 -1.35 3.89
C HIS A 105 -1.53 -0.76 5.28
N CYS A 106 -2.42 0.17 5.60
CA CYS A 106 -2.50 0.77 6.94
C CYS A 106 -3.26 -0.09 7.95
N ARG A 107 -3.91 -1.15 7.46
CA ARG A 107 -4.56 -2.23 8.19
C ARG A 107 -4.60 -3.49 7.34
N PRO A 108 -4.74 -4.69 7.95
CA PRO A 108 -4.90 -5.91 7.19
C PRO A 108 -6.15 -5.86 6.30
N PRO A 109 -6.05 -6.23 5.03
CA PRO A 109 -7.22 -6.55 4.21
C PRO A 109 -8.03 -7.67 4.85
N THR A 110 -9.31 -7.75 4.49
CA THR A 110 -10.21 -8.72 5.14
C THR A 110 -9.87 -10.19 4.85
N THR A 111 -9.21 -10.46 3.73
CA THR A 111 -8.80 -11.83 3.34
C THR A 111 -7.43 -11.82 2.66
N LEU A 112 -6.78 -12.99 2.61
CA LEU A 112 -5.50 -13.17 1.92
C LEU A 112 -5.62 -12.98 0.40
N GLU A 113 -6.76 -13.34 -0.19
CA GLU A 113 -7.02 -13.13 -1.61
C GLU A 113 -7.01 -11.65 -1.96
N LYS A 114 -7.67 -10.82 -1.15
CA LYS A 114 -7.64 -9.36 -1.32
C LYS A 114 -6.23 -8.81 -1.14
N TYR A 115 -5.52 -9.28 -0.11
CA TYR A 115 -4.13 -8.89 0.09
C TYR A 115 -3.27 -9.21 -1.12
N ALA A 116 -3.33 -10.45 -1.62
CA ALA A 116 -2.59 -10.88 -2.81
C ALA A 116 -2.98 -10.07 -4.05
N GLN A 117 -4.29 -9.85 -4.27
CA GLN A 117 -4.78 -9.04 -5.38
C GLN A 117 -4.28 -7.59 -5.33
N GLU A 118 -4.22 -7.02 -4.14
CA GLU A 118 -3.77 -5.64 -3.93
C GLU A 118 -2.26 -5.51 -4.11
N ILE A 119 -1.45 -6.38 -3.50
CA ILE A 119 0.01 -6.36 -3.68
C ILE A 119 0.46 -6.74 -5.10
N GLY A 120 -0.30 -7.58 -5.80
CA GLY A 120 -0.04 -7.97 -7.19
C GLY A 120 -0.22 -6.85 -8.22
N ARG A 121 -0.58 -5.64 -7.78
CA ARG A 121 -0.61 -4.44 -8.65
C ARG A 121 0.75 -3.80 -8.82
N ALA A 122 1.68 -4.06 -7.91
CA ALA A 122 3.02 -3.53 -7.99
C ALA A 122 3.93 -4.46 -8.81
N GLY A 123 4.86 -3.87 -9.56
CA GLY A 123 5.91 -4.60 -10.27
C GLY A 123 5.44 -5.42 -11.47
N ARG A 124 4.41 -5.00 -12.15
CA ARG A 124 3.93 -5.68 -13.36
C ARG A 124 4.92 -5.66 -14.52
N ASP A 125 5.93 -4.81 -14.43
CA ASP A 125 7.09 -4.75 -15.33
C ASP A 125 8.22 -5.70 -14.92
N GLY A 126 8.00 -6.55 -13.90
CA GLY A 126 9.01 -7.48 -13.37
C GLY A 126 10.03 -6.84 -12.42
N ALA A 127 9.99 -5.51 -12.23
CA ALA A 127 10.91 -4.84 -11.33
C ALA A 127 10.57 -5.10 -9.86
N ARG A 128 11.60 -5.06 -9.01
CA ARG A 128 11.47 -5.31 -7.57
C ARG A 128 10.55 -4.31 -6.89
N THR A 129 9.62 -4.82 -6.08
CA THR A 129 8.62 -4.03 -5.36
C THR A 129 8.57 -4.41 -3.88
N LYS A 130 7.97 -3.53 -3.08
CA LYS A 130 7.81 -3.75 -1.65
C LYS A 130 6.33 -3.66 -1.26
N ALA A 131 5.81 -4.72 -0.65
CA ALA A 131 4.53 -4.70 0.04
C ALA A 131 4.77 -4.52 1.54
N VAL A 132 4.09 -3.56 2.14
CA VAL A 132 4.21 -3.24 3.57
C VAL A 132 2.82 -3.34 4.19
N LEU A 133 2.71 -4.08 5.28
CA LEU A 133 1.48 -4.25 6.03
C LEU A 133 1.68 -3.72 7.45
N HIS A 134 1.05 -2.57 7.76
CA HIS A 134 1.01 -2.01 9.10
C HIS A 134 -0.25 -2.46 9.83
N TYR A 135 -0.07 -3.03 10.99
CA TYR A 135 -1.18 -3.40 11.88
C TYR A 135 -0.71 -3.42 13.33
N ASN A 136 -1.64 -3.42 14.23
CA ASN A 136 -1.43 -3.63 15.65
C ASN A 136 -2.31 -4.78 16.15
N ASN A 137 -2.12 -5.16 17.41
CA ASN A 137 -2.90 -6.24 18.00
C ASN A 137 -4.41 -5.94 18.04
N SER A 138 -4.81 -4.68 18.18
CA SER A 138 -6.21 -4.30 18.15
C SER A 138 -6.81 -4.42 16.75
N ASP A 139 -6.03 -4.19 15.70
CA ASP A 139 -6.48 -4.39 14.31
C ASP A 139 -6.83 -5.87 14.07
N ILE A 140 -6.10 -6.82 14.70
CA ILE A 140 -6.35 -8.26 14.61
C ILE A 140 -7.45 -8.70 15.59
N ALA A 141 -7.44 -8.20 16.84
CA ALA A 141 -8.39 -8.59 17.88
C ALA A 141 -9.80 -8.07 17.61
N THR A 142 -9.94 -6.83 17.14
CA THR A 142 -11.23 -6.20 16.82
C THR A 142 -11.93 -6.93 15.67
N CYS A 143 -11.16 -7.65 14.84
CA CYS A 143 -11.70 -8.42 13.73
C CYS A 143 -12.42 -9.71 14.15
N LYS A 144 -12.16 -10.24 15.35
CA LYS A 144 -12.97 -11.34 15.90
C LYS A 144 -14.43 -10.94 16.15
N ASN A 145 -14.67 -9.66 16.42
CA ASN A 145 -15.99 -9.10 16.74
C ASN A 145 -16.62 -8.27 15.60
N ARG A 146 -15.84 -7.90 14.58
CA ARG A 146 -16.34 -7.25 13.37
C ARG A 146 -16.35 -8.28 12.23
N LYS A 147 -17.51 -8.47 11.59
CA LYS A 147 -17.64 -9.28 10.37
C LYS A 147 -16.58 -8.83 9.36
N GLY A 148 -15.45 -9.52 9.27
CA GLY A 148 -14.58 -9.15 8.20
C GLY A 148 -13.15 -9.64 8.10
N LEU A 149 -12.42 -10.04 9.14
CA LEU A 149 -11.09 -10.62 8.96
C LEU A 149 -11.17 -12.14 8.92
N SER A 150 -10.67 -12.76 7.83
CA SER A 150 -10.61 -14.22 7.75
C SER A 150 -9.56 -14.76 8.75
N SER A 151 -9.79 -16.00 9.22
CA SER A 151 -8.81 -16.70 10.08
C SER A 151 -7.44 -16.80 9.43
N ALA A 152 -7.40 -17.11 8.13
CA ALA A 152 -6.18 -17.19 7.35
C ALA A 152 -5.40 -15.87 7.34
N MET A 153 -6.08 -14.72 7.16
CA MET A 153 -5.40 -13.41 7.21
C MET A 153 -4.91 -13.07 8.61
N ALA A 154 -5.67 -13.43 9.65
CA ALA A 154 -5.27 -13.23 11.04
C ALA A 154 -4.03 -14.08 11.39
N GLU A 155 -3.99 -15.33 10.96
CA GLU A 155 -2.85 -16.24 11.13
C GLU A 155 -1.61 -15.72 10.37
N PHE A 156 -1.80 -15.29 9.13
CA PHE A 156 -0.74 -14.67 8.34
C PHE A 156 -0.13 -13.45 9.04
N CYS A 157 -0.95 -12.58 9.62
CA CYS A 157 -0.48 -11.44 10.40
C CYS A 157 0.31 -11.87 11.66
N LYS A 158 -0.12 -12.92 12.34
CA LYS A 158 0.52 -13.43 13.56
C LYS A 158 1.81 -14.22 13.29
N ASN A 159 2.00 -14.70 12.07
CA ASN A 159 3.18 -15.49 11.70
C ASN A 159 4.45 -14.66 11.83
N THR A 160 5.34 -15.07 12.72
CA THR A 160 6.63 -14.43 12.98
C THR A 160 7.83 -15.30 12.62
N THR A 161 7.61 -16.57 12.31
CA THR A 161 8.63 -17.60 12.15
C THR A 161 8.81 -18.07 10.72
N SER A 162 7.70 -18.37 10.03
CA SER A 162 7.74 -18.88 8.66
C SER A 162 7.88 -17.74 7.65
N CYS A 163 8.39 -18.07 6.47
CA CYS A 163 8.49 -17.11 5.37
C CYS A 163 7.09 -16.68 4.89
N LEU A 164 6.76 -15.41 5.04
CA LEU A 164 5.45 -14.86 4.66
C LEU A 164 5.14 -15.05 3.17
N ARG A 165 6.15 -15.03 2.31
CA ARG A 165 5.96 -15.26 0.88
C ARG A 165 5.60 -16.72 0.58
N VAL A 166 6.25 -17.66 1.27
CA VAL A 166 5.95 -19.08 1.16
C VAL A 166 4.52 -19.36 1.65
N GLU A 167 4.16 -18.83 2.81
CA GLU A 167 2.81 -19.01 3.37
C GLU A 167 1.72 -18.45 2.43
N LEU A 168 1.95 -17.28 1.84
CA LEU A 168 1.01 -16.70 0.88
C LEU A 168 0.84 -17.58 -0.35
N VAL A 169 1.92 -18.11 -0.90
CA VAL A 169 1.89 -18.95 -2.11
C VAL A 169 1.24 -20.30 -1.82
N LYS A 170 1.55 -20.93 -0.68
CA LYS A 170 0.91 -22.17 -0.22
C LYS A 170 -0.60 -22.02 -0.01
N TYR A 171 -1.04 -20.86 0.49
CA TYR A 171 -2.46 -20.59 0.64
C TYR A 171 -3.22 -20.69 -0.69
N PHE A 172 -2.58 -20.39 -1.81
CA PHE A 172 -3.16 -20.53 -3.16
C PHE A 172 -2.90 -21.90 -3.81
N GLY A 173 -2.39 -22.87 -3.06
CA GLY A 173 -2.17 -24.24 -3.53
C GLY A 173 -0.89 -24.46 -4.32
N PHE A 174 0.09 -23.55 -4.21
CA PHE A 174 1.39 -23.71 -4.83
C PHE A 174 2.44 -24.11 -3.80
N ASP A 175 3.19 -25.19 -4.07
CA ASP A 175 4.20 -25.72 -3.14
C ASP A 175 5.59 -25.10 -3.30
N ASN A 176 5.89 -24.53 -4.45
CA ASN A 176 7.21 -24.01 -4.77
C ASN A 176 7.23 -22.49 -4.94
N VAL A 177 8.10 -21.84 -4.19
CA VAL A 177 8.39 -20.40 -4.32
C VAL A 177 9.80 -20.24 -4.85
N MET A 178 9.94 -19.72 -6.05
CA MET A 178 11.24 -19.36 -6.59
C MET A 178 11.69 -18.00 -6.09
N PHE A 179 12.91 -17.92 -5.58
CA PHE A 179 13.57 -16.69 -5.19
C PHE A 179 14.75 -16.42 -6.12
N ASN A 180 14.82 -15.21 -6.67
CA ASN A 180 16.02 -14.76 -7.40
C ASN A 180 17.00 -14.14 -6.39
N GLY A 181 17.56 -14.98 -5.51
CA GLY A 181 18.46 -14.56 -4.43
C GLY A 181 18.01 -15.01 -3.04
N PRO A 182 18.68 -14.56 -1.97
CA PRO A 182 18.40 -15.02 -0.61
C PRO A 182 17.02 -14.60 -0.15
N ALA A 183 16.28 -15.49 0.51
CA ALA A 183 14.93 -15.27 1.04
C ALA A 183 14.82 -14.03 1.96
N ALA A 184 15.91 -13.70 2.67
CA ALA A 184 16.02 -12.48 3.48
C ALA A 184 15.78 -11.18 2.69
N GLY A 185 16.05 -11.19 1.38
CA GLY A 185 15.77 -10.04 0.51
C GLY A 185 14.28 -9.86 0.16
N TYR A 186 13.45 -10.88 0.47
CA TYR A 186 12.04 -10.90 0.03
C TYR A 186 11.04 -10.98 1.17
N CYS A 187 11.47 -11.23 2.40
CA CYS A 187 10.58 -11.44 3.53
C CYS A 187 11.20 -10.91 4.83
N SER A 188 10.44 -10.15 5.60
CA SER A 188 10.88 -9.61 6.90
C SER A 188 11.21 -10.71 7.91
N ASN A 189 10.44 -11.81 7.95
CA ASN A 189 10.72 -12.93 8.86
C ASN A 189 12.06 -13.60 8.50
N CYS A 190 12.34 -13.81 7.20
CA CYS A 190 13.60 -14.39 6.74
C CYS A 190 14.80 -13.47 6.93
N ALA A 191 14.58 -12.16 6.91
CA ALA A 191 15.64 -11.17 7.14
C ALA A 191 16.07 -11.08 8.62
N GLY A 192 15.35 -11.72 9.53
CA GLY A 192 15.57 -11.54 10.97
C GLY A 192 15.36 -10.09 11.43
N THR A 193 14.92 -9.23 10.54
CA THR A 193 14.53 -7.87 10.89
C THR A 193 13.24 -7.96 11.67
N VAL A 194 13.28 -7.47 12.90
CA VAL A 194 12.08 -7.24 13.70
C VAL A 194 11.03 -6.66 12.75
N LYS A 195 9.85 -7.29 12.71
CA LYS A 195 8.69 -6.67 12.08
C LYS A 195 8.72 -5.22 12.50
N GLU A 196 8.72 -4.28 11.54
CA GLU A 196 8.33 -2.92 11.85
C GLU A 196 6.85 -2.96 12.28
N THR A 197 6.58 -3.68 13.36
CA THR A 197 5.38 -3.62 14.14
C THR A 197 5.57 -2.38 14.97
N TYR A 198 5.28 -1.26 14.39
CA TYR A 198 5.25 -0.02 15.12
C TYR A 198 3.98 -0.04 15.97
N LEU A 199 4.20 -0.19 17.27
CA LEU A 199 3.20 -0.01 18.33
C LEU A 199 2.58 1.40 18.26
#